data_4208405fe92961a28af5f0b82730ab28
#
_entry.id   4208405fe92961a28af5f0b82730ab28
#
_cell.length_a   1.000
_cell.length_b   1.000
_cell.length_c   1.000
_cell.angle_alpha   90.00
_cell.angle_beta   90.00
_cell.angle_gamma   90.00
#
_symmetry.space_group_name_H-M   'P 1'
#
loop_
_entity.id
_entity.type
_entity.pdbx_description
1 polymer ?
#
loop_
_entity_poly.entity_id
_entity_poly.type
_entity_poly.pdbx_seq_one_letter_code
_entity_poly.pdbx_strand_id
1 'polypeptide(L)'
;VSDEGLRGRVLEGGAFLAVRKAIGIAVSLGGMLLLTRMIGAHQYGTFATISGIWIYVSDLCINGMNACLIREGEGGGRKPLDLAFTSILAASVAAAALGAALSPLIGDWLRNPDLVWPFAAMLAALPLNALQIPAMAVLERELRFRQIALIEMNAQLLYYGVAIGLAGWGFGVWAPVAGCLAQGAATTALG
;
A
#
# COMPACT_ATOMS: atom_id res chain seq x y z
N VAL A 1 26.77 -8.63 30.19
CA VAL A 1 25.36 -8.81 29.80
C VAL A 1 25.22 -10.27 29.40
N SER A 2 24.55 -11.08 30.24
CA SER A 2 24.43 -12.53 30.03
C SER A 2 23.66 -12.83 28.74
N ASP A 3 24.19 -13.72 27.92
CA ASP A 3 23.67 -14.20 26.62
C ASP A 3 22.22 -14.72 26.73
N GLU A 4 21.83 -15.22 27.90
CA GLU A 4 20.46 -15.68 28.19
C GLU A 4 19.43 -14.54 28.23
N GLY A 5 19.79 -13.36 28.70
CA GLY A 5 18.89 -12.19 28.72
C GLY A 5 18.65 -11.59 27.34
N LEU A 6 19.65 -11.68 26.43
CA LEU A 6 19.51 -11.23 25.05
C LEU A 6 18.63 -12.19 24.24
N ARG A 7 18.81 -13.51 24.43
CA ARG A 7 18.01 -14.55 23.78
C ARG A 7 16.54 -14.48 24.19
N GLY A 8 16.25 -14.23 25.47
CA GLY A 8 14.87 -14.06 25.94
C GLY A 8 14.16 -12.88 25.27
N ARG A 9 14.79 -11.72 25.23
CA ARG A 9 14.23 -10.51 24.60
C ARG A 9 14.04 -10.65 23.08
N VAL A 10 14.95 -11.31 22.41
CA VAL A 10 14.86 -11.59 20.96
C VAL A 10 13.73 -12.57 20.67
N LEU A 11 13.57 -13.61 21.50
CA LEU A 11 12.49 -14.58 21.35
C LEU A 11 11.12 -13.98 21.67
N GLU A 12 10.99 -13.17 22.71
CA GLU A 12 9.74 -12.47 23.03
C GLU A 12 9.35 -11.45 21.94
N GLY A 13 10.32 -10.67 21.45
CA GLY A 13 10.10 -9.73 20.36
C GLY A 13 9.72 -10.44 19.06
N GLY A 14 10.41 -11.54 18.73
CA GLY A 14 10.12 -12.37 17.56
C GLY A 14 8.75 -13.05 17.63
N ALA A 15 8.39 -13.59 18.79
CA ALA A 15 7.08 -14.20 19.00
C ALA A 15 5.95 -13.18 18.91
N PHE A 16 6.11 -11.98 19.44
CA PHE A 16 5.13 -10.89 19.32
C PHE A 16 4.92 -10.49 17.87
N LEU A 17 6.00 -10.34 17.09
CA LEU A 17 5.93 -10.02 15.65
C LEU A 17 5.27 -11.15 14.86
N ALA A 18 5.55 -12.41 15.18
CA ALA A 18 4.95 -13.57 14.53
C ALA A 18 3.44 -13.67 14.80
N VAL A 19 3.01 -13.50 16.05
CA VAL A 19 1.59 -13.51 16.43
C VAL A 19 0.86 -12.35 15.73
N ARG A 20 1.43 -11.15 15.76
CA ARG A 20 0.87 -9.99 15.06
C ARG A 20 0.69 -10.27 13.57
N LYS A 21 1.72 -10.83 12.91
CA LYS A 21 1.67 -11.15 11.48
C LYS A 21 0.60 -12.22 11.19
N ALA A 22 0.48 -13.21 12.06
CA ALA A 22 -0.57 -14.23 11.96
C ALA A 22 -1.98 -13.63 12.07
N ILE A 23 -2.20 -12.72 13.02
CA ILE A 23 -3.47 -11.99 13.16
C ILE A 23 -3.74 -11.14 11.91
N GLY A 24 -2.76 -10.41 11.40
CA GLY A 24 -2.88 -9.63 10.18
C GLY A 24 -3.28 -10.49 8.97
N ILE A 25 -2.66 -11.65 8.81
CA ILE A 25 -3.00 -12.62 7.75
C ILE A 25 -4.43 -13.15 7.93
N ALA A 26 -4.82 -13.51 9.14
CA ALA A 26 -6.17 -14.00 9.43
C ALA A 26 -7.23 -12.94 9.11
N VAL A 27 -7.00 -11.68 9.49
CA VAL A 27 -7.88 -10.54 9.18
C VAL A 27 -7.93 -10.31 7.66
N SER A 28 -6.79 -10.39 6.97
CA SER A 28 -6.74 -10.25 5.49
C SER A 28 -7.52 -11.34 4.79
N LEU A 29 -7.31 -12.60 5.17
CA LEU A 29 -8.01 -13.73 4.57
C LEU A 29 -9.51 -13.69 4.86
N GLY A 30 -9.89 -13.43 6.11
CA GLY A 30 -11.30 -13.30 6.50
C GLY A 30 -12.00 -12.14 5.78
N GLY A 31 -11.35 -10.97 5.75
CA GLY A 31 -11.85 -9.79 5.06
C GLY A 31 -11.98 -9.99 3.54
N MET A 32 -10.98 -10.62 2.91
CA MET A 32 -11.00 -10.98 1.50
C MET A 32 -12.17 -11.93 1.17
N LEU A 33 -12.35 -12.99 1.95
CA LEU A 33 -13.42 -13.96 1.75
C LEU A 33 -14.81 -13.31 1.91
N LEU A 34 -14.96 -12.46 2.94
CA LEU A 34 -16.20 -11.75 3.19
C LEU A 34 -16.50 -10.78 2.04
N LEU A 35 -15.51 -10.00 1.61
CA LEU A 35 -15.64 -9.04 0.54
C LEU A 35 -15.99 -9.72 -0.79
N THR A 36 -15.30 -10.82 -1.13
CA THR A 36 -15.58 -11.61 -2.33
C THR A 36 -17.01 -12.17 -2.33
N ARG A 37 -17.51 -12.58 -1.16
CA ARG A 37 -18.89 -13.04 -1.01
C ARG A 37 -19.91 -11.94 -1.21
N MET A 38 -19.62 -10.72 -0.76
CA MET A 38 -20.54 -9.58 -0.84
C MET A 38 -20.61 -8.98 -2.24
N ILE A 39 -19.46 -8.77 -2.90
CA ILE A 39 -19.41 -8.11 -4.22
C ILE A 39 -19.45 -9.10 -5.39
N GLY A 40 -19.22 -10.38 -5.12
CA GLY A 40 -19.18 -11.43 -6.13
C GLY A 40 -17.80 -11.62 -6.77
N ALA A 41 -17.54 -12.83 -7.27
CA ALA A 41 -16.24 -13.24 -7.79
C ALA A 41 -15.77 -12.41 -9.01
N HIS A 42 -16.70 -12.01 -9.89
CA HIS A 42 -16.38 -11.23 -11.08
C HIS A 42 -15.85 -9.83 -10.72
N GLN A 43 -16.56 -9.12 -9.85
CA GLN A 43 -16.16 -7.76 -9.43
C GLN A 43 -14.89 -7.79 -8.59
N TYR A 44 -14.76 -8.80 -7.73
CA TYR A 44 -13.52 -9.00 -6.98
C TYR A 44 -12.33 -9.33 -7.91
N GLY A 45 -12.55 -10.13 -8.97
CA GLY A 45 -11.55 -10.39 -10.00
C GLY A 45 -11.10 -9.12 -10.72
N THR A 46 -12.04 -8.24 -11.05
CA THR A 46 -11.73 -6.91 -11.62
C THR A 46 -10.85 -6.08 -10.67
N PHE A 47 -11.22 -6.02 -9.39
CA PHE A 47 -10.39 -5.36 -8.37
C PHE A 47 -9.01 -6.00 -8.22
N ALA A 48 -8.92 -7.34 -8.23
CA ALA A 48 -7.64 -8.05 -8.13
C ALA A 48 -6.72 -7.73 -9.31
N THR A 49 -7.27 -7.59 -10.52
CA THR A 49 -6.53 -7.17 -11.72
C THR A 49 -6.01 -5.73 -11.56
N ILE A 50 -6.87 -4.82 -11.12
CA ILE A 50 -6.51 -3.41 -10.87
C ILE A 50 -5.39 -3.33 -9.82
N SER A 51 -5.56 -4.02 -8.69
CA SER A 51 -4.59 -3.99 -7.59
C SER A 51 -3.26 -4.65 -7.98
N GLY A 52 -3.29 -5.70 -8.79
CA GLY A 52 -2.08 -6.32 -9.33
C GLY A 52 -1.27 -5.34 -10.18
N ILE A 53 -1.90 -4.67 -11.13
CA ILE A 53 -1.22 -3.66 -11.98
C ILE A 53 -0.71 -2.49 -11.11
N TRP A 54 -1.53 -2.03 -10.17
CA TRP A 54 -1.17 -0.95 -9.25
C TRP A 54 0.06 -1.28 -8.40
N ILE A 55 0.15 -2.50 -7.85
CA ILE A 55 1.31 -2.97 -7.08
C ILE A 55 2.56 -2.93 -7.95
N TYR A 56 2.51 -3.48 -9.17
CA TYR A 56 3.65 -3.45 -10.09
C TYR A 56 4.11 -2.04 -10.43
N VAL A 57 3.19 -1.13 -10.70
CA VAL A 57 3.53 0.27 -10.99
C VAL A 57 4.14 0.94 -9.75
N SER A 58 3.59 0.70 -8.57
CA SER A 58 4.12 1.23 -7.31
C SER A 58 5.54 0.73 -7.04
N ASP A 59 5.76 -0.57 -7.18
CA ASP A 59 7.08 -1.18 -6.99
C ASP A 59 8.11 -0.67 -8.00
N LEU A 60 7.70 -0.46 -9.24
CA LEU A 60 8.58 0.10 -10.27
C LEU A 60 9.00 1.53 -9.94
N CYS A 61 8.07 2.35 -9.44
CA CYS A 61 8.36 3.72 -9.01
C CYS A 61 9.32 3.75 -7.82
N ILE A 62 9.12 2.88 -6.82
CA ILE A 62 9.92 2.84 -5.59
C ILE A 62 11.30 2.22 -5.86
N ASN A 63 11.35 1.04 -6.48
CA ASN A 63 12.61 0.31 -6.69
C ASN A 63 13.46 0.92 -7.81
N GLY A 64 12.85 1.49 -8.85
CA GLY A 64 13.56 2.21 -9.90
C GLY A 64 14.33 3.40 -9.33
N MET A 65 13.78 4.07 -8.32
CA MET A 65 14.41 5.20 -7.67
C MET A 65 15.48 4.81 -6.68
N ASN A 66 15.29 3.72 -5.92
CA ASN A 66 16.32 3.17 -5.04
C ASN A 66 17.60 2.80 -5.82
N ALA A 67 17.45 2.24 -7.03
CA ALA A 67 18.57 1.94 -7.90
C ALA A 67 19.32 3.22 -8.38
N CYS A 68 18.57 4.32 -8.63
CA CYS A 68 19.17 5.61 -8.99
C CYS A 68 19.93 6.25 -7.81
N LEU A 69 19.34 6.19 -6.60
CA LEU A 69 19.95 6.73 -5.37
C LEU A 69 21.24 6.00 -4.96
N ILE A 70 21.30 4.68 -5.15
CA ILE A 70 22.50 3.89 -4.86
C ILE A 70 23.63 4.32 -5.81
N ARG A 71 23.33 4.68 -7.04
CA ARG A 71 24.33 5.13 -8.03
C ARG A 71 24.85 6.56 -7.77
N GLU A 72 24.04 7.42 -7.17
CA GLU A 72 24.41 8.81 -6.84
C GLU A 72 24.91 8.99 -5.39
N GLY A 73 24.87 7.95 -4.57
CA GLY A 73 25.01 7.98 -3.09
C GLY A 73 26.41 8.16 -2.52
N GLU A 74 27.44 8.59 -3.28
CA GLU A 74 28.78 8.87 -2.74
C GLU A 74 29.01 10.32 -2.29
N GLY A 75 28.00 11.19 -2.35
CA GLY A 75 28.07 12.59 -1.92
C GLY A 75 27.24 12.86 -0.65
N GLY A 76 27.81 12.56 0.53
CA GLY A 76 27.13 12.73 1.82
C GLY A 76 26.62 14.15 2.09
N GLY A 77 25.30 14.34 2.08
CA GLY A 77 24.61 15.58 2.47
C GLY A 77 23.10 15.40 2.57
N ARG A 78 22.39 16.30 3.27
CA ARG A 78 20.93 16.35 3.38
C ARG A 78 20.20 16.49 2.02
N LYS A 79 20.88 16.97 1.00
CA LYS A 79 20.37 17.16 -0.37
C LYS A 79 19.87 15.88 -1.08
N PRO A 80 20.47 14.67 -0.88
CA PRO A 80 19.99 13.47 -1.56
C PRO A 80 18.60 13.00 -1.10
N LEU A 81 18.19 13.24 0.14
CA LEU A 81 16.87 12.82 0.64
C LEU A 81 15.73 13.66 0.04
N ASP A 82 15.91 14.99 -0.06
CA ASP A 82 14.91 15.88 -0.65
C ASP A 82 14.76 15.63 -2.17
N LEU A 83 15.90 15.38 -2.85
CA LEU A 83 15.92 15.00 -4.26
C LEU A 83 15.23 13.64 -4.49
N ALA A 84 15.50 12.67 -3.61
CA ALA A 84 14.88 11.36 -3.66
C ALA A 84 13.36 11.44 -3.50
N PHE A 85 12.89 12.18 -2.51
CA PHE A 85 11.47 12.36 -2.26
C PHE A 85 10.78 13.06 -3.44
N THR A 86 11.36 14.17 -3.93
CA THR A 86 10.81 14.91 -5.06
C THR A 86 10.75 14.04 -6.33
N SER A 87 11.76 13.22 -6.56
CA SER A 87 11.79 12.35 -7.73
C SER A 87 10.81 11.16 -7.63
N ILE A 88 10.63 10.57 -6.43
CA ILE A 88 9.60 9.54 -6.21
C ILE A 88 8.21 10.14 -6.40
N LEU A 89 7.97 11.34 -5.86
CA LEU A 89 6.70 12.04 -6.03
C LEU A 89 6.43 12.37 -7.50
N ALA A 90 7.43 12.90 -8.21
CA ALA A 90 7.31 13.20 -9.64
C ALA A 90 7.05 11.94 -10.48
N ALA A 91 7.78 10.86 -10.20
CA ALA A 91 7.59 9.57 -10.87
C ALA A 91 6.19 8.99 -10.60
N SER A 92 5.69 9.06 -9.36
CA SER A 92 4.36 8.57 -9.01
C SER A 92 3.24 9.41 -9.63
N VAL A 93 3.40 10.73 -9.73
CA VAL A 93 2.47 11.61 -10.45
C VAL A 93 2.48 11.33 -11.95
N ALA A 94 3.67 11.17 -12.55
CA ALA A 94 3.81 10.83 -13.97
C ALA A 94 3.19 9.44 -14.27
N ALA A 95 3.44 8.45 -13.42
CA ALA A 95 2.86 7.11 -13.54
C ALA A 95 1.34 7.13 -13.39
N ALA A 96 0.81 7.92 -12.45
CA ALA A 96 -0.63 8.11 -12.28
C ALA A 96 -1.27 8.75 -13.51
N ALA A 97 -0.67 9.80 -14.05
CA ALA A 97 -1.18 10.51 -15.25
C ALA A 97 -1.13 9.60 -16.49
N LEU A 98 -0.01 8.91 -16.71
CA LEU A 98 0.17 7.97 -17.82
C LEU A 98 -0.81 6.79 -17.71
N GLY A 99 -0.93 6.20 -16.53
CA GLY A 99 -1.83 5.09 -16.31
C GLY A 99 -3.30 5.48 -16.42
N ALA A 100 -3.68 6.68 -15.98
CA ALA A 100 -5.02 7.22 -16.18
C ALA A 100 -5.31 7.47 -17.67
N ALA A 101 -4.35 7.98 -18.43
CA ALA A 101 -4.47 8.15 -19.88
C ALA A 101 -4.56 6.81 -20.64
N LEU A 102 -3.86 5.78 -20.16
CA LEU A 102 -3.87 4.43 -20.75
C LEU A 102 -5.05 3.57 -20.24
N SER A 103 -5.77 4.00 -19.22
CA SER A 103 -6.87 3.21 -18.62
C SER A 103 -7.95 2.75 -19.61
N PRO A 104 -8.41 3.57 -20.61
CA PRO A 104 -9.36 3.11 -21.60
C PRO A 104 -8.78 2.02 -22.50
N LEU A 105 -7.51 2.15 -22.90
CA LEU A 105 -6.82 1.15 -23.73
C LEU A 105 -6.70 -0.21 -23.00
N ILE A 106 -6.41 -0.16 -21.69
CA ILE A 106 -6.33 -1.35 -20.84
C ILE A 106 -7.74 -1.97 -20.66
N GLY A 107 -8.76 -1.14 -20.47
CA GLY A 107 -10.15 -1.60 -20.38
C GLY A 107 -10.61 -2.31 -21.66
N ASP A 108 -10.29 -1.77 -22.82
CA ASP A 108 -10.60 -2.36 -24.13
C ASP A 108 -9.83 -3.67 -24.35
N TRP A 109 -8.53 -3.69 -24.01
CA TRP A 109 -7.69 -4.89 -24.13
C TRP A 109 -8.16 -6.04 -23.25
N LEU A 110 -8.58 -5.73 -22.01
CA LEU A 110 -9.12 -6.70 -21.06
C LEU A 110 -10.62 -6.99 -21.30
N ARG A 111 -11.24 -6.32 -22.27
CA ARG A 111 -12.69 -6.42 -22.58
C ARG A 111 -13.57 -6.21 -21.33
N ASN A 112 -13.14 -5.32 -20.46
CA ASN A 112 -13.85 -5.00 -19.23
C ASN A 112 -13.93 -3.48 -19.03
N PRO A 113 -14.98 -2.83 -19.54
CA PRO A 113 -15.15 -1.38 -19.45
C PRO A 113 -15.34 -0.89 -18.00
N ASP A 114 -15.84 -1.74 -17.10
CA ASP A 114 -16.04 -1.40 -15.68
C ASP A 114 -14.73 -1.20 -14.92
N LEU A 115 -13.60 -1.62 -15.51
CA LEU A 115 -12.27 -1.49 -14.95
C LEU A 115 -11.72 -0.05 -15.07
N VAL A 116 -12.12 0.70 -16.09
CA VAL A 116 -11.48 1.96 -16.48
C VAL A 116 -11.49 2.99 -15.35
N TRP A 117 -12.65 3.29 -14.80
CA TRP A 117 -12.79 4.31 -13.76
C TRP A 117 -12.20 3.92 -12.40
N PRO A 118 -12.45 2.71 -11.88
CA PRO A 118 -11.82 2.24 -10.63
C PRO A 118 -10.30 2.17 -10.75
N PHE A 119 -9.77 1.79 -11.92
CA PHE A 119 -8.34 1.75 -12.19
C PHE A 119 -7.72 3.15 -12.17
N ALA A 120 -8.32 4.12 -12.86
CA ALA A 120 -7.86 5.50 -12.85
C ALA A 120 -7.87 6.10 -11.43
N ALA A 121 -8.93 5.82 -10.65
CA ALA A 121 -9.03 6.25 -9.26
C ALA A 121 -7.93 5.65 -8.38
N MET A 122 -7.61 4.37 -8.58
CA MET A 122 -6.57 3.69 -7.81
C MET A 122 -5.17 4.19 -8.17
N LEU A 123 -4.93 4.51 -9.45
CA LEU A 123 -3.66 5.14 -9.87
C LEU A 123 -3.49 6.54 -9.29
N ALA A 124 -4.57 7.31 -9.12
CA ALA A 124 -4.53 8.60 -8.44
C ALA A 124 -4.08 8.50 -6.96
N ALA A 125 -4.12 7.30 -6.37
CA ALA A 125 -3.56 7.04 -5.04
C ALA A 125 -2.03 6.89 -5.01
N LEU A 126 -1.35 6.72 -6.15
CA LEU A 126 0.12 6.57 -6.20
C LEU A 126 0.87 7.73 -5.52
N PRO A 127 0.54 9.00 -5.77
CA PRO A 127 1.18 10.11 -5.08
C PRO A 127 0.95 10.11 -3.57
N LEU A 128 -0.24 9.67 -3.10
CA LEU A 128 -0.51 9.52 -1.67
C LEU A 128 0.41 8.50 -1.02
N ASN A 129 0.68 7.38 -1.71
CA ASN A 129 1.64 6.39 -1.21
C ASN A 129 3.07 6.93 -1.19
N ALA A 130 3.47 7.75 -2.16
CA ALA A 130 4.78 8.40 -2.16
C ALA A 130 4.99 9.31 -0.94
N LEU A 131 3.93 9.98 -0.47
CA LEU A 131 3.96 10.84 0.71
C LEU A 131 4.21 10.08 2.03
N GLN A 132 3.87 8.80 2.10
CA GLN A 132 4.07 7.96 3.31
C GLN A 132 5.52 7.52 3.49
N ILE A 133 6.29 7.42 2.39
CA ILE A 133 7.63 6.83 2.40
C ILE A 133 8.57 7.51 3.39
N PRO A 134 8.71 8.87 3.43
CA PRO A 134 9.62 9.51 4.36
C PRO A 134 9.22 9.33 5.83
N ALA A 135 7.92 9.36 6.13
CA ALA A 135 7.43 9.19 7.49
C ALA A 135 7.71 7.77 8.02
N MET A 136 7.43 6.76 7.20
CA MET A 136 7.73 5.37 7.54
C MET A 136 9.23 5.11 7.67
N ALA A 137 10.06 5.68 6.78
CA ALA A 137 11.50 5.56 6.84
C ALA A 137 12.10 6.15 8.14
N VAL A 138 11.54 7.25 8.65
CA VAL A 138 11.96 7.84 9.93
C VAL A 138 11.62 6.89 11.09
N LEU A 139 10.40 6.35 11.13
CA LEU A 139 9.96 5.42 12.16
C LEU A 139 10.79 4.11 12.16
N GLU A 140 11.16 3.62 10.98
CA GLU A 140 12.05 2.45 10.83
C GLU A 140 13.47 2.74 11.33
N ARG A 141 14.02 3.91 11.01
CA ARG A 141 15.33 4.33 11.50
C ARG A 141 15.40 4.50 13.02
N GLU A 142 14.28 4.94 13.63
CA GLU A 142 14.14 5.05 15.09
C GLU A 142 13.78 3.70 15.76
N LEU A 143 13.69 2.61 14.97
CA LEU A 143 13.31 1.26 15.44
C LEU A 143 11.97 1.23 16.20
N ARG A 144 11.05 2.15 15.87
CA ARG A 144 9.73 2.26 16.48
C ARG A 144 8.73 1.26 15.89
N PHE A 145 9.12 0.00 15.83
CA PHE A 145 8.31 -1.07 15.22
C PHE A 145 6.90 -1.21 15.81
N ARG A 146 6.72 -0.86 17.08
CA ARG A 146 5.39 -0.87 17.71
C ARG A 146 4.46 0.17 17.11
N GLN A 147 4.97 1.36 16.80
CA GLN A 147 4.17 2.43 16.18
C GLN A 147 3.82 2.08 14.74
N ILE A 148 4.79 1.61 13.95
CA ILE A 148 4.55 1.09 12.59
C ILE A 148 3.45 0.03 12.63
N ALA A 149 3.56 -0.90 13.59
CA ALA A 149 2.56 -1.94 13.79
C ALA A 149 1.15 -1.42 14.01
N LEU A 150 0.99 -0.40 14.85
CA LEU A 150 -0.30 0.19 15.15
C LEU A 150 -0.86 0.96 13.96
N ILE A 151 -0.02 1.71 13.23
CA ILE A 151 -0.41 2.42 12.01
C ILE A 151 -0.94 1.43 10.97
N GLU A 152 -0.18 0.37 10.67
CA GLU A 152 -0.58 -0.65 9.71
C GLU A 152 -1.87 -1.38 10.11
N MET A 153 -2.02 -1.75 11.40
CA MET A 153 -3.25 -2.40 11.88
C MET A 153 -4.47 -1.48 11.75
N ASN A 154 -4.35 -0.21 12.16
CA ASN A 154 -5.44 0.74 12.03
C ASN A 154 -5.80 1.01 10.57
N ALA A 155 -4.80 1.17 9.71
CA ALA A 155 -4.99 1.34 8.28
C ALA A 155 -5.68 0.11 7.64
N GLN A 156 -5.30 -1.11 8.04
CA GLN A 156 -5.92 -2.34 7.58
C GLN A 156 -7.37 -2.49 8.06
N LEU A 157 -7.65 -2.16 9.31
CA LEU A 157 -9.01 -2.17 9.84
C LEU A 157 -9.90 -1.14 9.14
N LEU A 158 -9.35 0.04 8.85
CA LEU A 158 -10.06 1.07 8.10
C LEU A 158 -10.35 0.61 6.66
N TYR A 159 -9.38 -0.04 5.99
CA TYR A 159 -9.59 -0.65 4.69
C TYR A 159 -10.80 -1.57 4.68
N TYR A 160 -10.82 -2.58 5.57
CA TYR A 160 -11.93 -3.52 5.62
C TYR A 160 -13.23 -2.89 6.10
N GLY A 161 -13.19 -1.96 7.05
CA GLY A 161 -14.37 -1.24 7.51
C GLY A 161 -15.06 -0.47 6.38
N VAL A 162 -14.29 0.30 5.60
CA VAL A 162 -14.80 1.05 4.45
C VAL A 162 -15.24 0.12 3.32
N ALA A 163 -14.40 -0.88 2.97
CA ALA A 163 -14.69 -1.80 1.88
C ALA A 163 -15.96 -2.64 2.16
N ILE A 164 -16.10 -3.21 3.36
CA ILE A 164 -17.27 -4.01 3.74
C ILE A 164 -18.51 -3.12 3.85
N GLY A 165 -18.39 -1.92 4.44
CA GLY A 165 -19.48 -0.96 4.52
C GLY A 165 -20.05 -0.59 3.15
N LEU A 166 -19.17 -0.22 2.21
CA LEU A 166 -19.58 0.13 0.84
C LEU A 166 -20.04 -1.08 0.03
N ALA A 167 -19.47 -2.26 0.25
CA ALA A 167 -19.92 -3.50 -0.36
C ALA A 167 -21.36 -3.82 0.08
N GLY A 168 -21.73 -3.58 1.35
CA GLY A 168 -23.09 -3.72 1.84
C GLY A 168 -24.10 -2.78 1.18
N TRP A 169 -23.65 -1.64 0.67
CA TRP A 169 -24.49 -0.69 -0.10
C TRP A 169 -24.49 -0.98 -1.61
N GLY A 170 -23.81 -2.02 -2.07
CA GLY A 170 -23.83 -2.44 -3.47
C GLY A 170 -22.87 -1.67 -4.40
N PHE A 171 -21.86 -1.00 -3.88
CA PHE A 171 -20.88 -0.25 -4.68
C PHE A 171 -19.91 -1.14 -5.50
N GLY A 172 -20.00 -2.46 -5.38
CA GLY A 172 -19.23 -3.40 -6.20
C GLY A 172 -17.74 -3.18 -6.15
N VAL A 173 -17.08 -3.03 -7.31
CA VAL A 173 -15.62 -2.81 -7.44
C VAL A 173 -15.15 -1.55 -6.71
N TRP A 174 -16.00 -0.54 -6.57
CA TRP A 174 -15.65 0.70 -5.87
C TRP A 174 -15.45 0.51 -4.36
N ALA A 175 -16.06 -0.51 -3.77
CA ALA A 175 -15.93 -0.78 -2.35
C ALA A 175 -14.47 -1.05 -1.92
N PRO A 176 -13.74 -2.01 -2.51
CA PRO A 176 -12.34 -2.22 -2.17
C PRO A 176 -11.41 -1.09 -2.65
N VAL A 177 -11.73 -0.41 -3.77
CA VAL A 177 -10.95 0.75 -4.23
C VAL A 177 -11.02 1.90 -3.22
N ALA A 178 -12.21 2.24 -2.74
CA ALA A 178 -12.38 3.24 -1.69
C ALA A 178 -11.70 2.84 -0.38
N GLY A 179 -11.71 1.54 -0.05
CA GLY A 179 -10.94 0.99 1.06
C GLY A 179 -9.45 1.25 0.93
N CYS A 180 -8.85 1.00 -0.25
CA CYS A 180 -7.44 1.29 -0.52
C CYS A 180 -7.11 2.78 -0.38
N LEU A 181 -7.97 3.67 -0.90
CA LEU A 181 -7.79 5.12 -0.76
C LEU A 181 -7.85 5.56 0.71
N ALA A 182 -8.83 5.03 1.46
CA ALA A 182 -8.96 5.31 2.89
C ALA A 182 -7.76 4.80 3.70
N GLN A 183 -7.26 3.61 3.37
CA GLN A 183 -6.05 3.04 3.96
C GLN A 183 -4.84 3.93 3.71
N GLY A 184 -4.61 4.33 2.45
CA GLY A 184 -3.52 5.22 2.08
C GLY A 184 -3.60 6.57 2.80
N ALA A 185 -4.77 7.20 2.84
CA ALA A 185 -4.99 8.45 3.56
C ALA A 185 -4.73 8.32 5.07
N ALA A 186 -5.18 7.21 5.69
CA ALA A 186 -4.94 6.96 7.11
C ALA A 186 -3.45 6.77 7.43
N THR A 187 -2.73 6.02 6.60
CA THR A 187 -1.29 5.82 6.79
C THR A 187 -0.53 7.13 6.65
N THR A 188 -0.91 7.99 5.69
CA THR A 188 -0.30 9.33 5.52
C THR A 188 -0.63 10.27 6.68
N ALA A 189 -1.81 10.15 7.29
CA ALA A 189 -2.22 11.02 8.39
C ALA A 189 -1.63 10.62 9.75
N LEU A 190 -1.31 9.34 9.93
CA LEU A 190 -0.80 8.78 11.18
C LEU A 190 0.73 8.64 11.20
N GLY A 191 1.40 8.70 10.04
CA GLY A 191 2.86 8.65 9.89
C GLY A 191 3.45 10.04 9.84
#